data_39c18c34c05a0641a68a0e434e5ca45a
#
_entry.id   39c18c34c05a0641a68a0e434e5ca45a
#
_cell.length_a   1.000
_cell.length_b   1.000
_cell.length_c   1.000
_cell.angle_alpha   90.00
_cell.angle_beta   90.00
_cell.angle_gamma   90.00
#
_symmetry.space_group_name_H-M   'P 1'
#
loop_
_entity.id
_entity.type
_entity.pdbx_description
1 polymer ?
#
loop_
_entity_poly.entity_id
_entity_poly.type
_entity_poly.pdbx_seq_one_letter_code
_entity_poly.pdbx_strand_id
1 'polypeptide(L)'
;MICPCEKKGETSVVDSRPTEDGTAIRRRRLCSCGARFTTFERIQHREVMVVKKNGRKSSFDRDKLAKSIYIALKKRPLDTETVEKFISRITRSLEELGQNEIASNTIGTMVMEGLKELDPVAYVRFASVYRNFREEQD
;
A
#
# COMPACT_ATOMS: atom_id res chain seq x y z
N MET A 1 10.71 -7.34 22.65
CA MET A 1 11.04 -7.71 21.26
C MET A 1 12.35 -8.45 21.23
N ILE A 2 12.42 -9.51 20.45
CA ILE A 2 13.62 -10.34 20.35
C ILE A 2 14.64 -9.70 19.42
N CYS A 3 15.90 -9.66 19.87
CA CYS A 3 16.99 -9.10 19.07
C CYS A 3 17.31 -10.00 17.87
N PRO A 4 17.69 -9.43 16.70
CA PRO A 4 18.14 -10.20 15.55
C PRO A 4 19.33 -11.15 15.82
N CYS A 5 20.05 -10.97 16.93
CA CYS A 5 21.14 -11.86 17.31
C CYS A 5 20.65 -13.24 17.82
N GLU A 6 19.34 -13.44 17.90
CA GLU A 6 18.65 -14.66 18.34
C GLU A 6 18.96 -15.09 19.80
N LYS A 7 19.77 -14.34 20.51
CA LYS A 7 19.98 -14.56 21.95
C LYS A 7 18.79 -13.95 22.70
N LYS A 8 18.30 -14.66 23.69
CA LYS A 8 17.19 -14.19 24.55
C LYS A 8 17.64 -13.03 25.43
N GLY A 9 17.96 -11.90 24.80
CA GLY A 9 18.31 -10.67 25.50
C GLY A 9 17.13 -9.72 25.50
N GLU A 10 17.01 -8.96 26.58
CA GLU A 10 16.05 -7.88 26.65
C GLU A 10 16.50 -6.74 25.71
N THR A 11 15.56 -6.18 24.99
CA THR A 11 15.79 -4.98 24.18
C THR A 11 15.07 -3.82 24.80
N SER A 12 15.69 -2.64 24.74
CA SER A 12 15.09 -1.40 25.25
C SER A 12 15.02 -0.37 24.15
N VAL A 13 14.01 0.51 24.24
CA VAL A 13 13.85 1.61 23.29
C VAL A 13 14.68 2.79 23.79
N VAL A 14 15.62 3.26 22.96
CA VAL A 14 16.50 4.40 23.30
C VAL A 14 16.00 5.70 22.71
N ASP A 15 15.26 5.65 21.59
CA ASP A 15 14.71 6.82 20.92
C ASP A 15 13.46 6.45 20.13
N SER A 16 12.49 7.36 20.08
CA SER A 16 11.25 7.17 19.33
C SER A 16 10.92 8.48 18.62
N ARG A 17 10.66 8.40 17.30
CA ARG A 17 10.29 9.57 16.50
C ARG A 17 9.18 9.20 15.53
N PRO A 18 8.21 10.10 15.30
CA PRO A 18 7.23 9.88 14.24
C PRO A 18 7.92 9.99 12.87
N THR A 19 7.41 9.26 11.89
CA THR A 19 7.81 9.43 10.50
C THR A 19 7.28 10.77 9.96
N GLU A 20 7.85 11.26 8.86
CA GLU A 20 7.47 12.56 8.29
C GLU A 20 5.98 12.64 7.94
N ASP A 21 5.41 11.54 7.47
CA ASP A 21 3.99 11.46 7.12
C ASP A 21 3.06 11.22 8.33
N GLY A 22 3.62 11.03 9.51
CA GLY A 22 2.88 10.78 10.73
C GLY A 22 2.20 9.42 10.82
N THR A 23 2.42 8.51 9.88
CA THR A 23 1.72 7.22 9.81
C THR A 23 2.40 6.11 10.60
N ALA A 24 3.63 6.33 11.04
CA ALA A 24 4.40 5.33 11.77
C ALA A 24 5.27 5.97 12.85
N ILE A 25 5.72 5.16 13.79
CA ILE A 25 6.69 5.56 14.79
C ILE A 25 7.95 4.74 14.55
N ARG A 26 9.06 5.43 14.38
CA ARG A 26 10.37 4.82 14.25
C ARG A 26 10.98 4.72 15.65
N ARG A 27 11.37 3.50 16.04
CA ARG A 27 11.99 3.25 17.34
C ARG A 27 13.39 2.70 17.14
N ARG A 28 14.36 3.32 17.80
CA ARG A 28 15.72 2.78 17.90
C ARG A 28 15.78 1.91 19.14
N ARG A 29 16.28 0.71 18.99
CA ARG A 29 16.37 -0.28 20.06
C ARG A 29 17.79 -0.72 20.29
N LEU A 30 18.09 -1.05 21.55
CA LEU A 30 19.37 -1.56 21.98
C LEU A 30 19.15 -2.92 22.65
N CYS A 31 19.91 -3.89 22.22
CA CYS A 31 19.94 -5.23 22.85
C CYS A 31 21.03 -5.29 23.92
N SER A 32 20.87 -6.15 24.91
CA SER A 32 21.89 -6.43 25.93
C SER A 32 23.20 -6.92 25.31
N CYS A 33 23.17 -7.48 24.09
CA CYS A 33 24.38 -7.90 23.35
C CYS A 33 25.13 -6.72 22.73
N GLY A 34 24.63 -5.48 22.85
CA GLY A 34 25.22 -4.29 22.26
C GLY A 34 24.73 -3.96 20.85
N ALA A 35 23.95 -4.86 20.23
CA ALA A 35 23.42 -4.62 18.89
C ALA A 35 22.35 -3.52 18.94
N ARG A 36 22.39 -2.64 17.96
CA ARG A 36 21.38 -1.59 17.75
C ARG A 36 20.61 -1.90 16.49
N PHE A 37 19.30 -1.75 16.54
CA PHE A 37 18.44 -1.96 15.38
C PHE A 37 17.26 -1.00 15.43
N THR A 38 16.60 -0.83 14.29
CA THR A 38 15.48 0.07 14.14
C THR A 38 14.22 -0.75 13.87
N THR A 39 13.13 -0.39 14.56
CA THR A 39 11.81 -0.97 14.32
C THR A 39 10.84 0.15 13.98
N PHE A 40 9.75 -0.24 13.32
CA PHE A 40 8.67 0.69 12.99
C PHE A 40 7.37 0.17 13.58
N GLU A 41 6.64 1.05 14.24
CA GLU A 41 5.29 0.75 14.71
C GLU A 41 4.32 1.41 13.74
N ARG A 42 3.47 0.61 13.09
CA ARG A 42 2.44 1.07 12.17
C ARG A 42 1.09 0.57 12.63
N ILE A 43 0.05 1.31 12.25
CA ILE A 43 -1.31 0.85 12.49
C ILE A 43 -1.52 -0.42 11.65
N GLN A 44 -1.94 -1.49 12.31
CA GLN A 44 -2.35 -2.70 11.59
C GLN A 44 -3.80 -2.52 11.15
N HIS A 45 -3.98 -2.36 9.85
CA HIS A 45 -5.31 -2.19 9.29
C HIS A 45 -6.05 -3.52 9.22
N ARG A 46 -7.37 -3.44 9.22
CA ARG A 46 -8.21 -4.61 9.01
C ARG A 46 -7.90 -5.18 7.63
N GLU A 47 -7.77 -6.50 7.56
CA GLU A 47 -7.54 -7.18 6.30
C GLU A 47 -8.75 -7.01 5.38
N VAL A 48 -8.52 -6.48 4.18
CA VAL A 48 -9.55 -6.29 3.17
C VAL A 48 -9.39 -7.39 2.12
N MET A 49 -10.46 -8.11 1.85
CA MET A 49 -10.48 -9.14 0.81
C MET A 49 -10.99 -8.54 -0.49
N VAL A 50 -10.28 -8.80 -1.57
CA VAL A 50 -10.69 -8.39 -2.92
C VAL A 50 -11.43 -9.55 -3.57
N VAL A 51 -12.66 -9.29 -4.00
CA VAL A 51 -13.49 -10.28 -4.69
C VAL A 51 -13.37 -10.04 -6.18
N LYS A 52 -12.82 -11.02 -6.90
CA LYS A 52 -12.70 -10.97 -8.35
C LYS A 52 -14.03 -11.34 -9.00
N LYS A 53 -14.20 -10.98 -10.27
CA LYS A 53 -15.42 -11.24 -11.03
C LYS A 53 -15.81 -12.71 -11.05
N ASN A 54 -14.83 -13.62 -11.06
CA ASN A 54 -15.05 -15.07 -11.04
C ASN A 54 -15.39 -15.60 -9.63
N GLY A 55 -15.55 -14.75 -8.64
CA GLY A 55 -15.85 -15.12 -7.26
C GLY A 55 -14.64 -15.45 -6.40
N ARG A 56 -13.45 -15.50 -6.97
CA ARG A 56 -12.23 -15.74 -6.21
C ARG A 56 -11.93 -14.57 -5.31
N LYS A 57 -11.49 -14.87 -4.08
CA LYS A 57 -11.12 -13.88 -3.08
C LYS A 57 -9.62 -13.94 -2.81
N SER A 58 -9.00 -12.77 -2.68
CA SER A 58 -7.60 -12.65 -2.30
C SER A 58 -7.44 -11.43 -1.40
N SER A 59 -6.43 -11.46 -0.52
CA SER A 59 -6.12 -10.30 0.32
C SER A 59 -5.73 -9.12 -0.56
N PHE A 60 -6.16 -7.93 -0.16
CA PHE A 60 -5.72 -6.69 -0.82
C PHE A 60 -4.21 -6.55 -0.66
N ASP A 61 -3.53 -6.37 -1.77
CA ASP A 61 -2.07 -6.23 -1.82
C ASP A 61 -1.72 -4.85 -2.35
N ARG A 62 -1.21 -3.99 -1.46
CA ARG A 62 -0.82 -2.63 -1.80
C ARG A 62 0.29 -2.62 -2.86
N ASP A 63 1.20 -3.58 -2.82
CA ASP A 63 2.31 -3.64 -3.77
C ASP A 63 1.83 -3.95 -5.18
N LYS A 64 0.82 -4.81 -5.33
CA LYS A 64 0.20 -5.08 -6.63
C LYS A 64 -0.48 -3.83 -7.18
N LEU A 65 -1.22 -3.12 -6.33
CA LEU A 65 -1.86 -1.86 -6.71
C LEU A 65 -0.81 -0.85 -7.14
N ALA A 66 0.24 -0.67 -6.35
CA ALA A 66 1.33 0.26 -6.63
C ALA A 66 1.98 -0.07 -7.98
N LYS A 67 2.28 -1.34 -8.22
CA LYS A 67 2.89 -1.79 -9.47
C LYS A 67 2.03 -1.43 -10.69
N SER A 68 0.73 -1.65 -10.63
CA SER A 68 -0.18 -1.33 -11.72
C SER A 68 -0.23 0.17 -12.00
N ILE A 69 -0.20 0.99 -10.96
CA ILE A 69 -0.20 2.44 -11.07
C ILE A 69 1.12 2.93 -11.67
N TYR A 70 2.27 2.41 -11.21
CA TYR A 70 3.56 2.79 -11.75
C TYR A 70 3.71 2.42 -13.22
N ILE A 71 3.15 1.29 -13.66
CA ILE A 71 3.15 0.90 -15.08
C ILE A 71 2.37 1.93 -15.90
N ALA A 72 1.21 2.36 -15.42
CA ALA A 72 0.39 3.36 -16.11
C ALA A 72 1.07 4.73 -16.17
N LEU A 73 1.90 5.06 -15.17
CA LEU A 73 2.59 6.34 -15.06
C LEU A 73 4.00 6.33 -15.68
N LYS A 74 4.39 5.24 -16.31
CA LYS A 74 5.72 5.12 -16.91
C LYS A 74 5.99 6.25 -17.89
N LYS A 75 7.14 6.92 -17.73
CA LYS A 75 7.59 8.07 -18.53
C LYS A 75 6.69 9.31 -18.41
N ARG A 76 5.86 9.37 -17.38
CA ARG A 76 5.09 10.59 -17.10
C ARG A 76 5.85 11.48 -16.12
N PRO A 77 5.69 12.82 -16.25
CA PRO A 77 6.46 13.77 -15.42
C PRO A 77 5.86 13.94 -14.03
N LEU A 78 5.72 12.85 -13.30
CA LEU A 78 5.24 12.84 -11.92
C LEU A 78 6.33 12.33 -11.01
N ASP A 79 6.55 12.99 -9.88
CA ASP A 79 7.53 12.56 -8.90
C ASP A 79 6.99 11.39 -8.06
N THR A 80 7.91 10.64 -7.48
CA THR A 80 7.58 9.48 -6.65
C THR A 80 6.70 9.85 -5.46
N GLU A 81 6.93 11.02 -4.86
CA GLU A 81 6.15 11.49 -3.72
C GLU A 81 4.67 11.66 -4.08
N THR A 82 4.39 12.28 -5.22
CA THR A 82 3.01 12.48 -5.70
C THR A 82 2.32 11.14 -5.94
N VAL A 83 3.02 10.20 -6.57
CA VAL A 83 2.50 8.86 -6.84
C VAL A 83 2.23 8.10 -5.55
N GLU A 84 3.17 8.14 -4.60
CA GLU A 84 2.99 7.47 -3.30
C GLU A 84 1.83 8.04 -2.50
N LYS A 85 1.63 9.35 -2.53
CA LYS A 85 0.48 9.99 -1.90
C LYS A 85 -0.83 9.52 -2.52
N PHE A 86 -0.86 9.38 -3.83
CA PHE A 86 -2.02 8.87 -4.57
C PHE A 86 -2.35 7.45 -4.14
N ILE A 87 -1.35 6.56 -4.11
CA ILE A 87 -1.52 5.16 -3.69
C ILE A 87 -2.03 5.08 -2.25
N SER A 88 -1.46 5.87 -1.35
CA SER A 88 -1.88 5.92 0.05
C SER A 88 -3.32 6.42 0.21
N ARG A 89 -3.73 7.40 -0.59
CA ARG A 89 -5.10 7.91 -0.58
C ARG A 89 -6.10 6.85 -1.02
N ILE A 90 -5.78 6.09 -2.06
CA ILE A 90 -6.62 4.98 -2.52
C ILE A 90 -6.74 3.92 -1.42
N THR A 91 -5.62 3.51 -0.84
CA THR A 91 -5.59 2.51 0.23
C THR A 91 -6.43 2.95 1.43
N ARG A 92 -6.28 4.20 1.84
CA ARG A 92 -7.06 4.77 2.95
C ARG A 92 -8.56 4.77 2.65
N SER A 93 -8.93 5.14 1.42
CA SER A 93 -10.33 5.16 1.00
C SER A 93 -10.96 3.77 1.07
N LEU A 94 -10.20 2.73 0.71
CA LEU A 94 -10.67 1.35 0.81
C LEU A 94 -10.92 0.95 2.27
N GLU A 95 -10.05 1.36 3.16
CA GLU A 95 -10.18 1.08 4.60
C GLU A 95 -11.38 1.82 5.20
N GLU A 96 -11.61 3.07 4.78
CA GLU A 96 -12.71 3.91 5.27
C GLU A 96 -14.09 3.37 4.86
N LEU A 97 -14.17 2.56 3.80
CA LEU A 97 -15.42 1.91 3.43
C LEU A 97 -15.93 0.94 4.51
N GLY A 98 -15.04 0.48 5.38
CA GLY A 98 -15.40 -0.39 6.50
C GLY A 98 -15.91 -1.76 6.08
N GLN A 99 -15.71 -2.15 4.82
CA GLN A 99 -16.15 -3.42 4.29
C GLN A 99 -15.03 -4.46 4.39
N ASN A 100 -15.38 -5.69 4.72
CA ASN A 100 -14.41 -6.79 4.77
C ASN A 100 -14.07 -7.31 3.37
N GLU A 101 -14.98 -7.16 2.43
CA GLU A 101 -14.85 -7.60 1.05
C GLU A 101 -15.18 -6.44 0.12
N ILE A 102 -14.31 -6.23 -0.88
CA ILE A 102 -14.47 -5.17 -1.88
C ILE A 102 -14.30 -5.79 -3.26
N ALA A 103 -15.22 -5.48 -4.16
CA ALA A 103 -15.12 -5.95 -5.54
C ALA A 103 -13.90 -5.32 -6.23
N SER A 104 -13.19 -6.10 -7.04
CA SER A 104 -12.05 -5.59 -7.80
C SER A 104 -12.44 -4.45 -8.73
N ASN A 105 -13.68 -4.46 -9.26
CA ASN A 105 -14.23 -3.37 -10.06
C ASN A 105 -14.29 -2.05 -9.30
N THR A 106 -14.63 -2.09 -8.02
CA THR A 106 -14.67 -0.90 -7.17
C THR A 106 -13.29 -0.26 -7.06
N ILE A 107 -12.26 -1.09 -6.85
CA ILE A 107 -10.87 -0.61 -6.76
C ILE A 107 -10.44 -0.01 -8.10
N GLY A 108 -10.70 -0.71 -9.20
CA GLY A 108 -10.38 -0.23 -10.55
C GLY A 108 -11.03 1.12 -10.85
N THR A 109 -12.30 1.29 -10.50
CA THR A 109 -13.03 2.54 -10.69
C THR A 109 -12.41 3.67 -9.87
N MET A 110 -12.04 3.41 -8.61
CA MET A 110 -11.40 4.41 -7.76
C MET A 110 -10.06 4.86 -8.34
N VAL A 111 -9.26 3.91 -8.83
CA VAL A 111 -7.98 4.21 -9.47
C VAL A 111 -8.18 5.04 -10.73
N MET A 112 -9.13 4.67 -11.58
CA MET A 112 -9.42 5.39 -12.82
C MET A 112 -9.88 6.83 -12.55
N GLU A 113 -10.79 7.02 -11.61
CA GLU A 113 -11.26 8.37 -11.24
C GLU A 113 -10.11 9.25 -10.72
N GLY A 114 -9.24 8.68 -9.88
CA GLY A 114 -8.08 9.40 -9.37
C GLY A 114 -7.06 9.72 -10.45
N LEU A 115 -6.78 8.78 -11.36
CA LEU A 115 -5.85 8.99 -12.47
C LEU A 115 -6.36 10.03 -13.45
N LYS A 116 -7.66 10.09 -13.65
CA LYS A 116 -8.27 11.09 -14.54
C LYS A 116 -7.91 12.51 -14.11
N GLU A 117 -7.86 12.78 -12.83
CA GLU A 117 -7.45 14.08 -12.28
C GLU A 117 -5.93 14.23 -12.25
N LEU A 118 -5.21 13.15 -11.97
CA LEU A 118 -3.76 13.18 -11.79
C LEU A 118 -3.01 13.29 -13.11
N ASP A 119 -3.34 12.44 -14.09
CA ASP A 119 -2.68 12.40 -15.39
C ASP A 119 -3.57 11.72 -16.44
N PRO A 120 -4.10 12.48 -17.40
CA PRO A 120 -5.01 11.94 -18.43
C PRO A 120 -4.42 10.80 -19.26
N VAL A 121 -3.11 10.82 -19.54
CA VAL A 121 -2.45 9.75 -20.31
C VAL A 121 -2.41 8.45 -19.51
N ALA A 122 -2.07 8.54 -18.23
CA ALA A 122 -2.07 7.39 -17.33
C ALA A 122 -3.48 6.80 -17.19
N TYR A 123 -4.49 7.67 -17.14
CA TYR A 123 -5.89 7.25 -17.10
C TYR A 123 -6.24 6.37 -18.31
N VAL A 124 -5.90 6.83 -19.51
CA VAL A 124 -6.19 6.08 -20.74
C VAL A 124 -5.46 4.74 -20.75
N ARG A 125 -4.19 4.74 -20.35
CA ARG A 125 -3.39 3.49 -20.27
C ARG A 125 -3.99 2.49 -19.30
N PHE A 126 -4.32 2.94 -18.11
CA PHE A 126 -4.90 2.09 -17.07
C PHE A 126 -6.28 1.56 -17.50
N ALA A 127 -7.12 2.44 -18.02
CA ALA A 127 -8.45 2.05 -18.50
C ALA A 127 -8.40 1.00 -19.61
N SER A 128 -7.45 1.11 -20.52
CA SER A 128 -7.24 0.13 -21.60
C SER A 128 -6.89 -1.24 -21.05
N VAL A 129 -5.92 -1.31 -20.14
CA VAL A 129 -5.50 -2.58 -19.53
C VAL A 129 -6.64 -3.15 -18.68
N TYR A 130 -7.32 -2.33 -17.94
CA TYR A 130 -8.42 -2.74 -17.07
C TYR A 130 -9.59 -3.32 -17.88
N ARG A 131 -9.94 -2.68 -18.99
CA ARG A 131 -11.01 -3.17 -19.89
C ARG A 131 -10.65 -4.51 -20.51
N ASN A 132 -9.43 -4.64 -21.03
CA ASN A 132 -8.95 -5.90 -21.62
C ASN A 132 -8.98 -7.03 -20.61
N PHE A 133 -8.51 -6.77 -19.41
CA PHE A 133 -8.51 -7.73 -18.33
C PHE A 133 -9.93 -8.15 -17.94
N ARG A 134 -10.85 -7.19 -17.90
CA ARG A 134 -12.27 -7.44 -17.60
C ARG A 134 -12.95 -8.29 -18.68
N GLU A 135 -12.65 -8.02 -19.96
CA GLU A 135 -13.20 -8.76 -21.09
C GLU A 135 -12.70 -10.20 -21.11
N GLU A 136 -11.43 -10.42 -20.80
CA GLU A 136 -10.84 -11.75 -20.72
C GLU A 136 -11.44 -12.61 -19.60
N GLN A 137 -11.98 -12.00 -18.55
CA GLN A 137 -12.60 -12.69 -17.44
C GLN A 137 -14.11 -12.89 -17.61
N ASP A 138 -14.69 -12.28 -18.60
CA ASP A 138 -16.08 -12.48 -18.97
C ASP A 138 -16.21 -13.73 -19.83
#